data_a1ddfef40ec6fe1c47dda41240652d7a
#
_entry.id   a1ddfef40ec6fe1c47dda41240652d7a
#
_cell.length_a   1.000
_cell.length_b   1.000
_cell.length_c   1.000
_cell.angle_alpha   90.00
_cell.angle_beta   90.00
_cell.angle_gamma   90.00
#
_symmetry.space_group_name_H-M   'P 1'
#
loop_
_entity.id
_entity.type
_entity.pdbx_description
1 polymer ?
#
loop_
_entity_poly.entity_id
_entity_poly.type
_entity_poly.pdbx_seq_one_letter_code
_entity_poly.pdbx_strand_id
1 'polypeptide(L)'
;MPKIGVLGSLVWDVIHGRDPAQEVVEEWGGIAYSLSAMDAALPDDWEIVPLIKVGHDRSRQAAEFARTLQRFPKQARFIEVPVQNNQVVLRYNSAERRCERMAGGVPGWNWAELGPMVQDLDALYVNFISGFEMCRWTAKHLRQGFNGPIYADLHSLFLGMRSDGIRTLQALPDHGDWFANFDYIQLNEDEMRTLGEDPMALSAAMLQAGATLLNVTLGPRGVAYVHAPGNGVRSAKCEVQGATGPASGSPALRTSDFGPSTIRTALLAPPPVEALDPTGCGDVFGATCAARLAAGDSIEEALAAANRAAARNATYRGAGGLAGFLRGELVTA
;
A
#
# COMPACT_ATOMS: atom_id res chain seq x y z
N MET A 1 -7.07 3.01 -21.01
CA MET A 1 -7.48 2.71 -19.62
C MET A 1 -6.28 3.01 -18.73
N PRO A 2 -6.46 3.83 -17.70
CA PRO A 2 -5.38 4.10 -16.76
C PRO A 2 -5.04 2.83 -15.97
N LYS A 3 -3.77 2.72 -15.55
CA LYS A 3 -3.21 1.53 -14.94
C LYS A 3 -2.50 1.87 -13.64
N ILE A 4 -2.80 1.13 -12.59
CA ILE A 4 -2.04 1.19 -11.35
C ILE A 4 -1.26 -0.11 -11.14
N GLY A 5 0.05 0.01 -11.00
CA GLY A 5 0.91 -1.11 -10.62
C GLY A 5 0.75 -1.42 -9.13
N VAL A 6 0.65 -2.69 -8.79
CA VAL A 6 0.61 -3.14 -7.39
C VAL A 6 1.78 -4.06 -7.14
N LEU A 7 2.72 -3.59 -6.32
CA LEU A 7 3.92 -4.30 -5.95
C LEU A 7 3.86 -4.71 -4.47
N GLY A 8 4.08 -6.00 -4.21
CA GLY A 8 4.09 -6.57 -2.86
C GLY A 8 4.27 -8.08 -2.89
N SER A 9 4.09 -8.72 -1.75
CA SER A 9 4.23 -10.16 -1.60
C SER A 9 2.90 -10.84 -1.28
N LEU A 10 2.51 -11.83 -2.07
CA LEU A 10 1.48 -12.80 -1.68
C LEU A 10 2.09 -13.74 -0.62
N VAL A 11 1.62 -13.65 0.61
CA VAL A 11 2.02 -14.54 1.69
C VAL A 11 0.90 -15.52 1.99
N TRP A 12 1.27 -16.75 2.36
CA TRP A 12 0.32 -17.73 2.86
C TRP A 12 0.34 -17.70 4.38
N ASP A 13 -0.72 -17.20 4.97
CA ASP A 13 -0.84 -17.07 6.42
C ASP A 13 -1.32 -18.38 7.03
N VAL A 14 -0.65 -18.82 8.10
CA VAL A 14 -1.02 -19.95 8.97
C VAL A 14 -1.28 -19.39 10.35
N ILE A 15 -2.54 -19.26 10.71
CA ILE A 15 -2.99 -18.54 11.89
C ILE A 15 -3.38 -19.51 12.99
N HIS A 16 -2.62 -19.50 14.07
CA HIS A 16 -2.93 -20.23 15.30
C HIS A 16 -3.62 -19.30 16.29
N GLY A 17 -4.86 -19.61 16.64
CA GLY A 17 -5.59 -18.94 17.71
C GLY A 17 -4.95 -19.13 19.08
N ARG A 18 -5.48 -18.46 20.09
CA ARG A 18 -5.02 -18.62 21.50
C ARG A 18 -5.36 -19.96 22.08
N ASP A 19 -6.49 -20.52 21.71
CA ASP A 19 -6.93 -21.84 22.13
C ASP A 19 -6.33 -22.90 21.19
N PRO A 20 -5.47 -23.81 21.72
CA PRO A 20 -4.88 -24.87 20.90
C PRO A 20 -5.92 -25.84 20.29
N ALA A 21 -7.15 -25.85 20.80
CA ALA A 21 -8.23 -26.65 20.26
C ALA A 21 -8.94 -25.99 19.06
N GLN A 22 -8.68 -24.70 18.80
CA GLN A 22 -9.19 -24.03 17.63
C GLN A 22 -8.49 -24.54 16.38
N GLU A 23 -9.27 -24.69 15.30
CA GLU A 23 -8.75 -25.03 13.99
C GLU A 23 -7.77 -23.96 13.48
N VAL A 24 -6.66 -24.43 12.89
CA VAL A 24 -5.68 -23.53 12.25
C VAL A 24 -6.29 -22.98 10.98
N VAL A 25 -6.26 -21.67 10.83
CA VAL A 25 -6.76 -20.98 9.62
C VAL A 25 -5.59 -20.81 8.65
N GLU A 26 -5.78 -21.27 7.43
CA GLU A 26 -4.82 -21.08 6.33
C GLU A 26 -5.44 -20.30 5.20
N GLU A 27 -4.88 -19.13 4.85
CA GLU A 27 -5.44 -18.24 3.83
C GLU A 27 -4.40 -17.33 3.21
N TRP A 28 -4.78 -16.62 2.15
CA TRP A 28 -3.97 -15.54 1.62
C TRP A 28 -3.95 -14.35 2.57
N GLY A 29 -2.75 -13.87 2.87
CA GLY A 29 -2.50 -12.65 3.63
C GLY A 29 -1.79 -11.58 2.81
N GLY A 30 -1.32 -10.56 3.51
CA GLY A 30 -0.50 -9.50 2.93
C GLY A 30 -1.17 -8.80 1.76
N ILE A 31 -0.51 -8.81 0.58
CA ILE A 31 -0.97 -8.06 -0.59
C ILE A 31 -2.36 -8.47 -1.11
N ALA A 32 -2.90 -9.63 -0.69
CA ALA A 32 -4.25 -10.04 -1.06
C ALA A 32 -5.32 -9.10 -0.52
N TYR A 33 -5.13 -8.57 0.70
CA TYR A 33 -5.99 -7.52 1.26
C TYR A 33 -5.91 -6.25 0.44
N SER A 34 -4.70 -5.81 0.08
CA SER A 34 -4.51 -4.61 -0.75
C SER A 34 -5.12 -4.75 -2.14
N LEU A 35 -4.94 -5.90 -2.80
CA LEU A 35 -5.53 -6.17 -4.11
C LEU A 35 -7.06 -6.15 -4.05
N SER A 36 -7.65 -6.76 -3.02
CA SER A 36 -9.10 -6.77 -2.80
C SER A 36 -9.66 -5.38 -2.56
N ALA A 37 -8.97 -4.56 -1.76
CA ALA A 37 -9.37 -3.19 -1.47
C ALA A 37 -9.23 -2.28 -2.69
N MET A 38 -8.15 -2.42 -3.44
CA MET A 38 -7.92 -1.66 -4.67
C MET A 38 -8.96 -1.99 -5.75
N ASP A 39 -9.27 -3.28 -5.91
CA ASP A 39 -10.33 -3.75 -6.82
C ASP A 39 -11.70 -3.15 -6.48
N ALA A 40 -11.98 -2.97 -5.19
CA ALA A 40 -13.22 -2.36 -4.73
C ALA A 40 -13.25 -0.82 -4.83
N ALA A 41 -12.09 -0.16 -4.75
CA ALA A 41 -11.98 1.29 -4.64
C ALA A 41 -11.76 2.00 -5.98
N LEU A 42 -11.17 1.32 -6.96
CA LEU A 42 -10.90 1.89 -8.29
C LEU A 42 -12.18 2.08 -9.11
N PRO A 43 -12.25 3.13 -9.94
CA PRO A 43 -13.29 3.27 -10.97
C PRO A 43 -13.24 2.12 -12.00
N ASP A 44 -14.35 1.94 -12.74
CA ASP A 44 -14.53 0.84 -13.68
C ASP A 44 -13.58 0.88 -14.88
N ASP A 45 -13.05 2.03 -15.21
CA ASP A 45 -12.13 2.27 -16.32
C ASP A 45 -10.65 2.11 -15.95
N TRP A 46 -10.33 1.70 -14.72
CA TRP A 46 -8.97 1.43 -14.25
C TRP A 46 -8.61 -0.06 -14.33
N GLU A 47 -7.33 -0.34 -14.55
CA GLU A 47 -6.76 -1.69 -14.49
C GLU A 47 -5.69 -1.80 -13.39
N ILE A 48 -5.70 -2.95 -12.68
CA ILE A 48 -4.66 -3.33 -11.73
C ILE A 48 -3.60 -4.16 -12.47
N VAL A 49 -2.36 -3.71 -12.47
CA VAL A 49 -1.22 -4.45 -13.03
C VAL A 49 -0.42 -5.06 -11.88
N PRO A 50 -0.45 -6.40 -11.72
CA PRO A 50 0.27 -7.04 -10.63
C PRO A 50 1.77 -7.10 -10.89
N LEU A 51 2.56 -6.52 -10.03
CA LEU A 51 4.01 -6.64 -9.95
C LEU A 51 4.35 -7.57 -8.77
N ILE A 52 3.88 -8.82 -8.87
CA ILE A 52 3.87 -9.77 -7.77
C ILE A 52 4.42 -11.10 -8.23
N LYS A 53 5.41 -11.61 -7.50
CA LYS A 53 5.97 -12.95 -7.66
C LYS A 53 5.28 -13.93 -6.72
N VAL A 54 5.10 -15.17 -7.15
CA VAL A 54 4.48 -16.25 -6.37
C VAL A 54 5.30 -17.54 -6.51
N GLY A 55 5.46 -18.26 -5.42
CA GLY A 55 6.13 -19.56 -5.42
C GLY A 55 5.34 -20.62 -6.21
N HIS A 56 6.05 -21.56 -6.84
CA HIS A 56 5.45 -22.60 -7.69
C HIS A 56 4.41 -23.45 -6.95
N ASP A 57 4.58 -23.64 -5.64
CA ASP A 57 3.70 -24.45 -4.78
C ASP A 57 2.32 -23.79 -4.51
N ARG A 58 2.18 -22.47 -4.76
CA ARG A 58 0.95 -21.70 -4.55
C ARG A 58 0.43 -21.01 -5.82
N SER A 59 1.06 -21.21 -6.96
CA SER A 59 0.70 -20.50 -8.20
C SER A 59 -0.73 -20.75 -8.65
N ARG A 60 -1.26 -21.97 -8.43
CA ARG A 60 -2.65 -22.31 -8.74
C ARG A 60 -3.63 -21.54 -7.86
N GLN A 61 -3.44 -21.55 -6.54
CA GLN A 61 -4.30 -20.83 -5.60
C GLN A 61 -4.25 -19.32 -5.86
N ALA A 62 -3.07 -18.78 -6.18
CA ALA A 62 -2.92 -17.39 -6.57
C ALA A 62 -3.71 -17.05 -7.85
N ALA A 63 -3.69 -17.92 -8.86
CA ALA A 63 -4.48 -17.73 -10.07
C ALA A 63 -6.00 -17.83 -9.80
N GLU A 64 -6.42 -18.66 -8.85
CA GLU A 64 -7.81 -18.73 -8.40
C GLU A 64 -8.22 -17.44 -7.69
N PHE A 65 -7.39 -16.90 -6.82
CA PHE A 65 -7.61 -15.61 -6.17
C PHE A 65 -7.71 -14.47 -7.20
N ALA A 66 -6.78 -14.41 -8.17
CA ALA A 66 -6.78 -13.36 -9.21
C ALA A 66 -8.11 -13.31 -9.99
N ARG A 67 -8.77 -14.45 -10.22
CA ARG A 67 -10.06 -14.51 -10.93
C ARG A 67 -11.22 -13.90 -10.14
N THR A 68 -11.09 -13.67 -8.85
CA THR A 68 -12.11 -13.03 -8.02
C THR A 68 -12.09 -11.50 -8.14
N LEU A 69 -11.03 -10.93 -8.72
CA LEU A 69 -10.83 -9.49 -8.87
C LEU A 69 -11.38 -9.01 -10.21
N GLN A 70 -12.21 -7.97 -10.20
CA GLN A 70 -12.89 -7.44 -11.39
C GLN A 70 -12.00 -6.51 -12.21
N ARG A 71 -11.11 -5.73 -11.55
CA ARG A 71 -10.18 -4.78 -12.19
C ARG A 71 -8.87 -5.43 -12.64
N PHE A 72 -8.75 -6.73 -12.44
CA PHE A 72 -7.59 -7.50 -12.84
C PHE A 72 -7.75 -7.94 -14.30
N PRO A 73 -6.89 -7.52 -15.24
CA PRO A 73 -7.01 -7.92 -16.65
C PRO A 73 -7.03 -9.44 -16.79
N LYS A 74 -7.89 -9.98 -17.65
CA LYS A 74 -8.04 -11.43 -17.83
C LYS A 74 -6.74 -12.16 -18.20
N GLN A 75 -5.83 -11.45 -18.89
CA GLN A 75 -4.50 -11.95 -19.27
C GLN A 75 -3.43 -11.71 -18.22
N ALA A 76 -3.68 -10.85 -17.22
CA ALA A 76 -2.71 -10.61 -16.16
C ALA A 76 -2.46 -11.87 -15.33
N ARG A 77 -1.22 -12.06 -14.92
CA ARG A 77 -0.77 -13.20 -14.13
C ARG A 77 0.22 -12.73 -13.08
N PHE A 78 0.23 -13.40 -11.96
CA PHE A 78 1.37 -13.35 -11.05
C PHE A 78 2.55 -14.07 -11.68
N ILE A 79 3.75 -13.63 -11.36
CA ILE A 79 4.97 -14.22 -11.93
C ILE A 79 5.37 -15.40 -11.06
N GLU A 80 5.24 -16.60 -11.62
CA GLU A 80 5.67 -17.82 -10.94
C GLU A 80 7.19 -17.90 -10.88
N VAL A 81 7.72 -18.23 -9.69
CA VAL A 81 9.16 -18.47 -9.46
C VAL A 81 9.39 -19.88 -8.92
N PRO A 82 10.54 -20.52 -9.27
CA PRO A 82 10.80 -21.93 -8.95
C PRO A 82 11.28 -22.13 -7.48
N VAL A 83 10.63 -21.49 -6.56
CA VAL A 83 10.90 -21.56 -5.11
C VAL A 83 9.58 -21.72 -4.37
N GLN A 84 9.65 -22.08 -3.07
CA GLN A 84 8.46 -22.09 -2.22
C GLN A 84 7.95 -20.68 -1.96
N ASN A 85 6.63 -20.53 -1.90
CA ASN A 85 5.99 -19.26 -1.62
C ASN A 85 6.31 -18.79 -0.19
N ASN A 86 6.28 -17.48 -0.02
CA ASN A 86 6.41 -16.88 1.30
C ASN A 86 5.22 -17.31 2.18
N GLN A 87 5.51 -17.77 3.39
CA GLN A 87 4.54 -18.18 4.39
C GLN A 87 4.80 -17.42 5.68
N VAL A 88 3.73 -17.00 6.33
CA VAL A 88 3.79 -16.37 7.65
C VAL A 88 2.99 -17.20 8.65
N VAL A 89 3.63 -17.63 9.71
CA VAL A 89 2.99 -18.31 10.82
C VAL A 89 2.73 -17.31 11.94
N LEU A 90 1.45 -17.07 12.20
CA LEU A 90 0.98 -16.16 13.23
C LEU A 90 0.52 -16.98 14.46
N ARG A 91 1.08 -16.67 15.64
CA ARG A 91 0.67 -17.27 16.91
C ARG A 91 0.24 -16.17 17.87
N TYR A 92 -1.03 -16.14 18.20
CA TYR A 92 -1.58 -15.16 19.13
C TYR A 92 -1.32 -15.57 20.59
N ASN A 93 -0.53 -14.77 21.29
CA ASN A 93 -0.24 -14.95 22.71
C ASN A 93 -1.24 -14.17 23.61
N SER A 94 -1.85 -13.10 23.06
CA SER A 94 -2.91 -12.31 23.69
C SER A 94 -3.82 -11.72 22.60
N ALA A 95 -4.83 -10.92 22.97
CA ALA A 95 -5.68 -10.23 21.98
C ALA A 95 -4.88 -9.29 21.08
N GLU A 96 -3.78 -8.72 21.59
CA GLU A 96 -3.01 -7.67 20.95
C GLU A 96 -1.59 -8.11 20.58
N ARG A 97 -1.10 -9.22 21.12
CA ARG A 97 0.27 -9.68 20.92
C ARG A 97 0.32 -10.99 20.16
N ARG A 98 0.98 -10.97 19.03
CA ARG A 98 1.29 -12.15 18.21
C ARG A 98 2.79 -12.30 18.02
N CYS A 99 3.23 -13.55 17.89
CA CYS A 99 4.54 -13.88 17.37
C CYS A 99 4.38 -14.18 15.89
N GLU A 100 5.22 -13.58 15.08
CA GLU A 100 5.21 -13.72 13.64
C GLU A 100 6.51 -14.37 13.18
N ARG A 101 6.39 -15.48 12.46
CA ARG A 101 7.51 -16.20 11.86
C ARG A 101 7.31 -16.31 10.36
N MET A 102 8.30 -15.85 9.61
CA MET A 102 8.30 -15.92 8.15
C MET A 102 9.23 -17.00 7.63
N ALA A 103 8.80 -17.69 6.59
CA ALA A 103 9.59 -18.63 5.79
C ALA A 103 9.24 -18.45 4.31
N GLY A 104 10.00 -19.09 3.42
CA GLY A 104 9.81 -19.01 1.97
C GLY A 104 11.05 -18.48 1.27
N GLY A 105 10.96 -18.29 -0.04
CA GLY A 105 12.13 -17.94 -0.83
C GLY A 105 11.82 -17.06 -2.04
N VAL A 106 10.61 -16.50 -2.12
CA VAL A 106 10.22 -15.61 -3.23
C VAL A 106 11.15 -14.39 -3.25
N PRO A 107 11.95 -14.21 -4.33
CA PRO A 107 12.91 -13.13 -4.41
C PRO A 107 12.24 -11.79 -4.63
N GLY A 108 12.82 -10.73 -4.05
CA GLY A 108 12.42 -9.36 -4.36
C GLY A 108 12.72 -8.96 -5.80
N TRP A 109 12.30 -7.78 -6.16
CA TRP A 109 12.55 -7.18 -7.47
C TRP A 109 13.91 -6.51 -7.52
N ASN A 110 14.62 -6.68 -8.62
CA ASN A 110 15.70 -5.80 -9.02
C ASN A 110 15.22 -4.83 -10.12
N TRP A 111 15.97 -3.77 -10.37
CA TRP A 111 15.57 -2.76 -11.34
C TRP A 111 15.53 -3.27 -12.79
N ALA A 112 16.43 -4.19 -13.16
CA ALA A 112 16.45 -4.75 -14.51
C ALA A 112 15.17 -5.53 -14.85
N GLU A 113 14.57 -6.18 -13.85
CA GLU A 113 13.28 -6.87 -13.98
C GLU A 113 12.11 -5.89 -13.93
N LEU A 114 12.12 -4.96 -12.97
CA LEU A 114 11.00 -4.08 -12.66
C LEU A 114 10.85 -2.94 -13.67
N GLY A 115 11.97 -2.36 -14.12
CA GLY A 115 11.98 -1.17 -14.96
C GLY A 115 11.12 -1.25 -16.22
N PRO A 116 11.20 -2.33 -17.02
CA PRO A 116 10.33 -2.48 -18.19
C PRO A 116 8.85 -2.59 -17.86
N MET A 117 8.48 -3.09 -16.68
CA MET A 117 7.09 -3.34 -16.29
C MET A 117 6.35 -2.10 -15.82
N VAL A 118 7.07 -1.05 -15.41
CA VAL A 118 6.45 0.18 -14.88
C VAL A 118 6.28 1.27 -15.93
N GLN A 119 6.76 1.09 -17.16
CA GLN A 119 6.79 2.16 -18.18
C GLN A 119 5.40 2.65 -18.59
N ASP A 120 4.41 1.75 -18.65
CA ASP A 120 3.04 2.05 -19.09
C ASP A 120 2.06 2.23 -17.93
N LEU A 121 2.56 2.46 -16.72
CA LEU A 121 1.73 2.67 -15.53
C LEU A 121 1.51 4.16 -15.28
N ASP A 122 0.31 4.51 -14.82
CA ASP A 122 -0.05 5.87 -14.41
C ASP A 122 0.24 6.15 -12.93
N ALA A 123 0.17 5.12 -12.08
CA ALA A 123 0.46 5.18 -10.65
C ALA A 123 1.06 3.86 -10.16
N LEU A 124 1.69 3.90 -9.00
CA LEU A 124 2.26 2.70 -8.36
C LEU A 124 1.91 2.66 -6.87
N TYR A 125 1.42 1.51 -6.44
CA TYR A 125 1.26 1.16 -5.03
C TYR A 125 2.28 0.10 -4.65
N VAL A 126 3.10 0.38 -3.64
CA VAL A 126 4.11 -0.52 -3.09
C VAL A 126 3.73 -0.85 -1.67
N ASN A 127 3.58 -2.13 -1.37
CA ASN A 127 3.35 -2.58 0.00
C ASN A 127 4.45 -3.57 0.42
N PHE A 128 5.25 -3.16 1.39
CA PHE A 128 6.32 -4.00 1.94
C PHE A 128 5.74 -5.00 2.95
N ILE A 129 5.25 -6.13 2.46
CA ILE A 129 4.65 -7.22 3.24
C ILE A 129 5.73 -8.16 3.79
N SER A 130 6.69 -8.54 2.97
CA SER A 130 7.81 -9.39 3.39
C SER A 130 8.98 -8.58 3.95
N GLY A 131 9.11 -7.32 3.53
CA GLY A 131 10.28 -6.48 3.74
C GLY A 131 11.41 -6.76 2.73
N PHE A 132 11.19 -7.68 1.79
CA PHE A 132 12.15 -8.08 0.75
C PHE A 132 11.64 -7.81 -0.66
N GLU A 133 10.57 -7.04 -0.83
CA GLU A 133 9.97 -6.72 -2.13
C GLU A 133 10.97 -6.07 -3.07
N MET A 134 11.80 -5.20 -2.54
CA MET A 134 12.96 -4.60 -3.23
C MET A 134 13.97 -4.06 -2.23
N CYS A 135 15.23 -3.93 -2.65
CA CYS A 135 16.23 -3.23 -1.87
C CYS A 135 16.16 -1.71 -2.12
N ARG A 136 16.77 -0.92 -1.23
CA ARG A 136 16.85 0.55 -1.33
C ARG A 136 17.40 1.04 -2.68
N TRP A 137 18.39 0.33 -3.23
CA TRP A 137 18.95 0.64 -4.54
C TRP A 137 17.92 0.49 -5.66
N THR A 138 17.10 -0.57 -5.63
CA THR A 138 16.00 -0.75 -6.59
C THR A 138 14.94 0.35 -6.42
N ALA A 139 14.58 0.72 -5.18
CA ALA A 139 13.63 1.81 -4.92
C ALA A 139 14.13 3.15 -5.50
N LYS A 140 15.44 3.44 -5.36
CA LYS A 140 16.05 4.64 -5.96
C LYS A 140 15.93 4.65 -7.49
N HIS A 141 16.24 3.53 -8.15
CA HIS A 141 16.14 3.42 -9.60
C HIS A 141 14.68 3.45 -10.07
N LEU A 142 13.76 2.86 -9.29
CA LEU A 142 12.34 2.97 -9.54
C LEU A 142 11.91 4.44 -9.57
N ARG A 143 12.30 5.24 -8.55
CA ARG A 143 11.97 6.67 -8.53
C ARG A 143 12.57 7.44 -9.70
N GLN A 144 13.77 7.08 -10.14
CA GLN A 144 14.44 7.72 -11.27
C GLN A 144 13.82 7.35 -12.63
N GLY A 145 13.33 6.13 -12.77
CA GLY A 145 12.79 5.61 -14.04
C GLY A 145 11.27 5.64 -14.15
N PHE A 146 10.56 5.96 -13.07
CA PHE A 146 9.09 6.06 -13.06
C PHE A 146 8.65 7.48 -12.68
N ASN A 147 7.86 8.11 -13.54
CA ASN A 147 7.44 9.49 -13.36
C ASN A 147 6.08 9.68 -12.67
N GLY A 148 5.28 8.62 -12.56
CA GLY A 148 3.99 8.66 -11.88
C GLY A 148 4.12 8.75 -10.35
N PRO A 149 3.00 8.98 -9.63
CA PRO A 149 2.99 8.96 -8.18
C PRO A 149 3.20 7.55 -7.65
N ILE A 150 3.98 7.45 -6.55
CA ILE A 150 4.25 6.21 -5.83
C ILE A 150 3.72 6.33 -4.40
N TYR A 151 2.75 5.49 -4.06
CA TYR A 151 2.31 5.28 -2.68
C TYR A 151 3.05 4.09 -2.09
N ALA A 152 3.64 4.22 -0.91
CA ALA A 152 4.35 3.14 -0.23
C ALA A 152 3.85 2.93 1.20
N ASP A 153 3.44 1.69 1.51
CA ASP A 153 3.30 1.21 2.88
C ASP A 153 4.60 0.52 3.28
N LEU A 154 5.29 1.07 4.27
CA LEU A 154 6.65 0.65 4.64
C LEU A 154 6.68 -0.41 5.73
N HIS A 155 5.54 -0.87 6.19
CA HIS A 155 5.33 -1.76 7.35
C HIS A 155 6.47 -2.76 7.62
N SER A 156 6.73 -3.67 6.71
CA SER A 156 7.68 -4.75 6.96
C SER A 156 9.15 -4.38 6.78
N LEU A 157 9.45 -3.17 6.30
CA LEU A 157 10.82 -2.65 6.37
C LEU A 157 11.27 -2.39 7.82
N PHE A 158 10.30 -2.22 8.73
CA PHE A 158 10.53 -2.09 10.16
C PHE A 158 10.61 -3.42 10.90
N LEU A 159 10.52 -4.54 10.20
CA LEU A 159 10.58 -5.87 10.79
C LEU A 159 11.90 -6.55 10.51
N GLY A 160 12.80 -6.52 11.49
CA GLY A 160 14.02 -7.32 11.44
C GLY A 160 13.70 -8.81 11.55
N MET A 161 14.41 -9.64 10.78
CA MET A 161 14.24 -11.08 10.79
C MET A 161 15.42 -11.78 11.46
N ARG A 162 15.15 -12.57 12.48
CA ARG A 162 16.14 -13.41 13.16
C ARG A 162 16.43 -14.67 12.32
N SER A 163 17.51 -15.36 12.66
CA SER A 163 17.92 -16.61 11.97
C SER A 163 16.87 -17.73 12.05
N ASP A 164 15.99 -17.70 13.06
CA ASP A 164 14.87 -18.63 13.24
C ASP A 164 13.60 -18.20 12.48
N GLY A 165 13.67 -17.10 11.71
CA GLY A 165 12.56 -16.55 10.95
C GLY A 165 11.58 -15.69 11.77
N ILE A 166 11.81 -15.49 13.06
CA ILE A 166 10.98 -14.60 13.90
C ILE A 166 11.24 -13.16 13.49
N ARG A 167 10.15 -12.41 13.28
CA ARG A 167 10.17 -10.99 12.91
C ARG A 167 9.96 -10.14 14.16
N THR A 168 10.76 -9.09 14.28
CA THR A 168 10.72 -8.17 15.43
C THR A 168 10.77 -6.72 14.94
N LEU A 169 9.96 -5.87 15.55
CA LEU A 169 9.95 -4.44 15.24
C LEU A 169 11.30 -3.82 15.59
N GLN A 170 11.86 -3.05 14.65
CA GLN A 170 13.11 -2.30 14.79
C GLN A 170 13.07 -1.01 13.98
N ALA A 171 13.93 -0.06 14.31
CA ALA A 171 14.08 1.15 13.52
C ALA A 171 14.55 0.81 12.10
N LEU A 172 13.96 1.48 11.10
CA LEU A 172 14.38 1.36 9.70
C LEU A 172 15.72 2.08 9.49
N PRO A 173 16.81 1.35 9.17
CA PRO A 173 18.08 1.98 8.83
C PRO A 173 17.97 2.87 7.60
N ASP A 174 18.67 4.00 7.61
CA ASP A 174 18.70 4.95 6.48
C ASP A 174 17.29 5.33 5.96
N HIS A 175 16.34 5.49 6.88
CA HIS A 175 14.93 5.77 6.56
C HIS A 175 14.76 6.99 5.64
N GLY A 176 15.59 8.03 5.76
CA GLY A 176 15.58 9.19 4.87
C GLY A 176 15.79 8.84 3.40
N ASP A 177 16.68 7.88 3.13
CA ASP A 177 16.91 7.39 1.77
C ASP A 177 15.71 6.61 1.21
N TRP A 178 14.93 5.93 2.08
CA TRP A 178 13.70 5.29 1.68
C TRP A 178 12.62 6.32 1.35
N PHE A 179 12.44 7.31 2.22
CA PHE A 179 11.40 8.34 2.07
C PHE A 179 11.57 9.16 0.79
N ALA A 180 12.80 9.42 0.37
CA ALA A 180 13.10 10.17 -0.85
C ALA A 180 12.60 9.49 -2.15
N ASN A 181 12.17 8.22 -2.09
CA ASN A 181 11.76 7.47 -3.28
C ASN A 181 10.24 7.38 -3.45
N PHE A 182 9.44 7.88 -2.50
CA PHE A 182 8.00 7.74 -2.50
C PHE A 182 7.31 9.09 -2.32
N ASP A 183 6.19 9.29 -3.02
CA ASP A 183 5.42 10.54 -2.93
C ASP A 183 4.47 10.50 -1.73
N TYR A 184 3.86 9.35 -1.46
CA TYR A 184 2.93 9.11 -0.35
C TYR A 184 3.45 7.97 0.51
N ILE A 185 3.56 8.20 1.80
CA ILE A 185 4.15 7.24 2.74
C ILE A 185 3.13 6.87 3.81
N GLN A 186 3.02 5.58 4.09
CA GLN A 186 2.22 5.05 5.18
C GLN A 186 3.11 4.34 6.19
N LEU A 187 2.86 4.62 7.45
CA LEU A 187 3.41 3.94 8.62
C LEU A 187 2.28 3.66 9.62
N ASN A 188 2.50 2.77 10.56
CA ASN A 188 1.69 2.71 11.77
C ASN A 188 2.37 3.45 12.95
N GLU A 189 1.65 3.60 14.05
CA GLU A 189 2.13 4.32 15.22
C GLU A 189 3.39 3.71 15.84
N ASP A 190 3.48 2.38 15.88
CA ASP A 190 4.62 1.69 16.48
C ASP A 190 5.87 1.83 15.62
N GLU A 191 5.74 1.76 14.30
CA GLU A 191 6.82 2.02 13.35
C GLU A 191 7.33 3.46 13.47
N MET A 192 6.41 4.42 13.54
CA MET A 192 6.78 5.81 13.72
C MET A 192 7.57 6.03 15.01
N ARG A 193 7.18 5.40 16.11
CA ARG A 193 7.90 5.49 17.39
C ARG A 193 9.33 4.96 17.34
N THR A 194 9.61 3.98 16.46
CA THR A 194 10.98 3.46 16.31
C THR A 194 11.93 4.45 15.63
N LEU A 195 11.40 5.41 14.89
CA LEU A 195 12.20 6.41 14.15
C LEU A 195 12.58 7.61 14.99
N GLY A 196 11.83 7.90 16.06
CA GLY A 196 12.13 9.01 16.96
C GLY A 196 10.97 9.36 17.88
N GLU A 197 11.27 10.14 18.91
CA GLU A 197 10.27 10.58 19.90
C GLU A 197 9.49 11.81 19.45
N ASP A 198 10.00 12.54 18.43
CA ASP A 198 9.37 13.76 17.90
C ASP A 198 8.71 13.53 16.53
N PRO A 199 7.39 13.31 16.49
CA PRO A 199 6.66 13.10 15.24
C PRO A 199 6.73 14.30 14.29
N MET A 200 6.88 15.51 14.82
CA MET A 200 6.93 16.72 13.99
C MET A 200 8.27 16.83 13.25
N ALA A 201 9.38 16.54 13.93
CA ALA A 201 10.70 16.51 13.32
C ALA A 201 10.76 15.44 12.23
N LEU A 202 10.21 14.25 12.47
CA LEU A 202 10.13 13.18 11.50
C LEU A 202 9.29 13.58 10.28
N SER A 203 8.12 14.18 10.49
CA SER A 203 7.27 14.65 9.40
C SER A 203 7.97 15.71 8.55
N ALA A 204 8.69 16.64 9.19
CA ALA A 204 9.49 17.64 8.48
C ALA A 204 10.59 16.99 7.65
N ALA A 205 11.30 16.00 8.19
CA ALA A 205 12.35 15.27 7.46
C ALA A 205 11.78 14.52 6.24
N MET A 206 10.63 13.90 6.35
CA MET A 206 9.94 13.23 5.24
C MET A 206 9.53 14.20 4.13
N LEU A 207 8.95 15.35 4.50
CA LEU A 207 8.59 16.39 3.53
C LEU A 207 9.84 16.99 2.85
N GLN A 208 10.92 17.18 3.60
CA GLN A 208 12.21 17.64 3.03
C GLN A 208 12.83 16.61 2.09
N ALA A 209 12.62 15.31 2.33
CA ALA A 209 13.04 14.23 1.44
C ALA A 209 12.23 14.17 0.13
N GLY A 210 11.12 14.89 0.03
CA GLY A 210 10.30 15.00 -1.18
C GLY A 210 8.94 14.29 -1.11
N ALA A 211 8.61 13.62 -0.01
CA ALA A 211 7.27 13.08 0.20
C ALA A 211 6.26 14.23 0.34
N THR A 212 5.06 14.04 -0.21
CA THR A 212 3.99 15.04 -0.17
C THR A 212 2.91 14.70 0.86
N LEU A 213 2.80 13.43 1.23
CA LEU A 213 1.85 12.93 2.21
C LEU A 213 2.51 11.89 3.12
N LEU A 214 2.36 12.06 4.42
CA LEU A 214 2.64 11.04 5.42
C LEU A 214 1.33 10.66 6.11
N ASN A 215 1.01 9.38 6.10
CA ASN A 215 -0.11 8.79 6.83
C ASN A 215 0.43 7.94 7.98
N VAL A 216 -0.06 8.17 9.19
CA VAL A 216 0.23 7.32 10.36
C VAL A 216 -1.07 6.70 10.84
N THR A 217 -1.23 5.40 10.61
CA THR A 217 -2.40 4.65 11.07
C THR A 217 -2.33 4.39 12.58
N LEU A 218 -3.44 4.64 13.29
CA LEU A 218 -3.57 4.61 14.74
C LEU A 218 -4.56 3.53 15.22
N GLY A 219 -4.79 2.50 14.41
CA GLY A 219 -5.78 1.46 14.67
C GLY A 219 -7.20 2.03 14.80
N PRO A 220 -7.94 1.71 15.89
CA PRO A 220 -9.32 2.17 16.06
C PRO A 220 -9.45 3.70 16.21
N ARG A 221 -8.36 4.44 16.40
CA ARG A 221 -8.36 5.91 16.43
C ARG A 221 -8.30 6.54 15.03
N GLY A 222 -8.08 5.76 13.97
CA GLY A 222 -8.05 6.21 12.59
C GLY A 222 -6.66 6.55 12.09
N VAL A 223 -6.48 7.69 11.43
CA VAL A 223 -5.23 8.11 10.81
C VAL A 223 -4.89 9.54 11.16
N ALA A 224 -3.64 9.78 11.56
CA ALA A 224 -3.04 11.11 11.57
C ALA A 224 -2.30 11.30 10.23
N TYR A 225 -2.42 12.49 9.63
CA TYR A 225 -1.68 12.77 8.39
C TYR A 225 -0.99 14.13 8.42
N VAL A 226 0.07 14.22 7.65
CA VAL A 226 0.78 15.46 7.33
C VAL A 226 0.88 15.55 5.83
N HIS A 227 0.38 16.64 5.27
CA HIS A 227 0.42 16.91 3.84
C HIS A 227 1.04 18.28 3.57
N ALA A 228 2.01 18.33 2.67
CA ALA A 228 2.50 19.55 2.06
C ALA A 228 2.22 19.46 0.55
N PRO A 229 1.46 20.41 -0.02
CA PRO A 229 1.31 20.44 -1.47
C PRO A 229 2.70 20.62 -2.08
N GLY A 230 3.15 19.60 -2.83
CA GLY A 230 4.44 19.63 -3.51
C GLY A 230 4.45 20.71 -4.59
N ASN A 231 5.62 21.25 -4.88
CA ASN A 231 5.85 22.04 -6.10
C ASN A 231 5.73 21.12 -7.33
N GLY A 232 4.51 20.83 -7.76
CA GLY A 232 4.18 19.94 -8.85
C GLY A 232 3.77 18.54 -8.36
N VAL A 233 2.48 18.39 -8.04
CA VAL A 233 1.84 17.06 -8.02
C VAL A 233 2.11 16.45 -9.39
N ARG A 234 2.79 15.32 -9.45
CA ARG A 234 2.92 14.51 -10.66
C ARG A 234 1.55 13.91 -10.92
N SER A 235 0.67 14.71 -11.54
CA SER A 235 -0.68 14.30 -11.90
C SER A 235 -0.58 13.18 -12.93
N ALA A 236 -1.29 12.09 -12.72
CA ALA A 236 -1.63 11.15 -13.78
C ALA A 236 -2.20 11.97 -14.93
N LYS A 237 -1.68 11.80 -16.14
CA LYS A 237 -2.07 12.58 -17.33
C LYS A 237 -3.56 12.40 -17.60
N CYS A 238 -4.37 13.31 -17.11
CA CYS A 238 -5.70 13.52 -17.65
C CYS A 238 -5.56 14.51 -18.82
N GLU A 239 -5.31 14.02 -20.02
CA GLU A 239 -5.41 14.84 -21.24
C GLU A 239 -6.88 15.13 -21.49
N VAL A 240 -7.34 16.30 -21.09
CA VAL A 240 -8.57 16.88 -21.62
C VAL A 240 -8.26 17.38 -23.04
N GLN A 241 -8.65 16.61 -24.05
CA GLN A 241 -8.69 17.09 -25.43
C GLN A 241 -9.77 18.15 -25.54
N GLY A 242 -9.38 19.33 -26.02
CA GLY A 242 -10.28 20.24 -26.68
C GLY A 242 -10.31 21.68 -26.15
N ALA A 243 -9.49 22.53 -26.73
CA ALA A 243 -9.93 23.87 -27.21
C ALA A 243 -8.83 24.52 -28.04
N THR A 244 -9.00 24.53 -29.35
CA THR A 244 -8.24 25.33 -30.29
C THR A 244 -8.77 26.78 -30.30
N GLY A 245 -7.88 27.73 -30.00
CA GLY A 245 -8.14 29.14 -30.24
C GLY A 245 -6.82 29.95 -30.12
N PRO A 246 -6.47 30.79 -31.10
CA PRO A 246 -5.22 31.52 -31.10
C PRO A 246 -5.29 32.76 -30.22
N ALA A 247 -4.40 32.90 -29.26
CA ALA A 247 -4.19 34.15 -28.54
C ALA A 247 -2.75 34.62 -28.71
N SER A 248 -2.62 35.68 -29.52
CA SER A 248 -1.47 36.59 -29.56
C SER A 248 -1.41 37.41 -28.28
N GLY A 249 -0.28 37.41 -27.59
CA GLY A 249 -0.03 38.27 -26.43
C GLY A 249 1.34 38.02 -25.81
N SER A 250 2.19 39.04 -25.82
CA SER A 250 3.54 39.09 -25.26
C SER A 250 3.66 38.52 -23.86
N PRO A 251 4.78 37.90 -23.49
CA PRO A 251 4.98 37.37 -22.15
C PRO A 251 5.30 38.51 -21.17
N ALA A 252 4.31 38.93 -20.41
CA ALA A 252 4.53 39.64 -19.17
C ALA A 252 5.08 38.65 -18.16
N LEU A 253 6.26 38.91 -17.61
CA LEU A 253 6.81 38.21 -16.45
C LEU A 253 5.76 38.24 -15.32
N ARG A 254 5.05 37.15 -15.14
CA ARG A 254 4.26 36.94 -13.92
C ARG A 254 5.25 36.58 -12.83
N THR A 255 5.43 37.49 -11.89
CA THR A 255 5.98 37.15 -10.58
C THR A 255 5.11 36.06 -10.02
N SER A 256 5.67 34.84 -9.92
CA SER A 256 5.01 33.71 -9.32
C SER A 256 4.59 34.08 -7.89
N ASP A 257 3.28 34.04 -7.65
CA ASP A 257 2.73 34.01 -6.31
C ASP A 257 3.23 32.70 -5.62
N PHE A 258 4.39 32.77 -4.98
CA PHE A 258 4.79 31.82 -3.98
C PHE A 258 3.97 32.10 -2.71
N GLY A 259 2.69 31.74 -2.72
CA GLY A 259 1.96 31.57 -1.49
C GLY A 259 2.66 30.47 -0.68
N PRO A 260 2.83 30.64 0.64
CA PRO A 260 3.45 29.59 1.46
C PRO A 260 2.65 28.31 1.29
N SER A 261 3.33 27.22 0.85
CA SER A 261 2.74 25.89 0.79
C SER A 261 2.28 25.54 2.21
N THR A 262 0.97 25.63 2.45
CA THR A 262 0.44 25.45 3.79
C THR A 262 0.48 23.97 4.14
N ILE A 263 1.38 23.58 5.05
CA ILE A 263 1.39 22.23 5.60
C ILE A 263 0.08 22.02 6.34
N ARG A 264 -0.63 20.94 6.00
CA ARG A 264 -1.88 20.54 6.66
C ARG A 264 -1.63 19.31 7.51
N THR A 265 -2.14 19.32 8.72
CA THR A 265 -2.14 18.16 9.60
C THR A 265 -3.52 17.97 10.17
N ALA A 266 -4.00 16.73 10.26
CA ALA A 266 -5.24 16.41 10.95
C ALA A 266 -5.26 14.96 11.42
N LEU A 267 -6.18 14.68 12.32
CA LEU A 267 -6.57 13.35 12.75
C LEU A 267 -7.98 13.06 12.20
N LEU A 268 -8.12 11.99 11.43
CA LEU A 268 -9.40 11.54 10.91
C LEU A 268 -9.79 10.24 11.61
N ALA A 269 -10.87 10.29 12.38
CA ALA A 269 -11.44 9.12 13.03
C ALA A 269 -12.18 8.22 12.01
N PRO A 270 -12.11 6.89 12.13
CA PRO A 270 -12.92 5.98 11.33
C PRO A 270 -14.37 5.96 11.85
N PRO A 271 -15.33 5.46 11.06
CA PRO A 271 -16.64 5.13 11.58
C PRO A 271 -16.51 4.06 12.68
N PRO A 272 -17.33 4.13 13.74
CA PRO A 272 -17.32 3.15 14.80
C PRO A 272 -17.86 1.81 14.29
N VAL A 273 -17.14 0.72 14.54
CA VAL A 273 -17.52 -0.64 14.17
C VAL A 273 -17.18 -1.60 15.30
N GLU A 274 -17.93 -2.69 15.39
CA GLU A 274 -17.54 -3.82 16.23
C GLU A 274 -16.57 -4.70 15.42
N ALA A 275 -15.30 -4.66 15.80
CA ALA A 275 -14.27 -5.36 15.07
C ALA A 275 -14.32 -6.88 15.34
N LEU A 276 -14.42 -7.64 14.27
CA LEU A 276 -14.32 -9.10 14.27
C LEU A 276 -12.87 -9.55 14.10
N ASP A 277 -12.16 -8.96 13.13
CA ASP A 277 -10.76 -9.26 12.81
C ASP A 277 -10.06 -8.00 12.25
N PRO A 278 -9.06 -7.45 12.94
CA PRO A 278 -8.32 -6.27 12.46
C PRO A 278 -7.23 -6.60 11.41
N THR A 279 -7.05 -7.88 11.05
CA THR A 279 -6.01 -8.29 10.09
C THR A 279 -6.25 -7.62 8.74
N GLY A 280 -5.18 -7.10 8.13
CA GLY A 280 -5.24 -6.44 6.83
C GLY A 280 -5.85 -5.04 6.81
N CYS A 281 -6.28 -4.46 7.97
CA CYS A 281 -6.86 -3.11 7.98
C CYS A 281 -5.88 -2.04 7.46
N GLY A 282 -4.59 -2.16 7.78
CA GLY A 282 -3.53 -1.28 7.24
C GLY A 282 -3.39 -1.40 5.74
N ASP A 283 -3.38 -2.64 5.23
CA ASP A 283 -3.29 -2.96 3.80
C ASP A 283 -4.49 -2.42 3.03
N VAL A 284 -5.70 -2.62 3.57
CA VAL A 284 -6.95 -2.10 2.99
C VAL A 284 -6.97 -0.58 3.00
N PHE A 285 -6.51 0.05 4.09
CA PHE A 285 -6.38 1.50 4.18
C PHE A 285 -5.46 2.05 3.08
N GLY A 286 -4.22 1.54 3.00
CA GLY A 286 -3.21 2.01 2.05
C GLY A 286 -3.64 1.84 0.61
N ALA A 287 -4.14 0.66 0.26
CA ALA A 287 -4.59 0.35 -1.09
C ALA A 287 -5.80 1.20 -1.52
N THR A 288 -6.78 1.41 -0.60
CA THR A 288 -7.92 2.28 -0.88
C THR A 288 -7.49 3.73 -1.05
N CYS A 289 -6.60 4.23 -0.18
CA CYS A 289 -6.08 5.59 -0.27
C CYS A 289 -5.34 5.80 -1.60
N ALA A 290 -4.45 4.89 -1.97
CA ALA A 290 -3.71 4.94 -3.23
C ALA A 290 -4.65 4.91 -4.45
N ALA A 291 -5.65 4.04 -4.45
CA ALA A 291 -6.64 3.93 -5.52
C ALA A 291 -7.43 5.25 -5.71
N ARG A 292 -7.88 5.86 -4.61
CA ARG A 292 -8.67 7.09 -4.65
C ARG A 292 -7.83 8.30 -5.05
N LEU A 293 -6.59 8.40 -4.57
CA LEU A 293 -5.64 9.43 -5.01
C LEU A 293 -5.30 9.29 -6.50
N ALA A 294 -5.09 8.07 -6.99
CA ALA A 294 -4.84 7.82 -8.41
C ALA A 294 -6.06 8.18 -9.28
N ALA A 295 -7.27 7.95 -8.77
CA ALA A 295 -8.52 8.34 -9.43
C ALA A 295 -8.81 9.85 -9.39
N GLY A 296 -8.00 10.66 -8.69
CA GLY A 296 -8.10 12.11 -8.67
C GLY A 296 -8.86 12.70 -7.48
N ASP A 297 -9.17 11.91 -6.46
CA ASP A 297 -9.77 12.44 -5.23
C ASP A 297 -8.78 13.36 -4.50
N SER A 298 -9.32 14.28 -3.73
CA SER A 298 -8.53 15.06 -2.76
C SER A 298 -7.96 14.13 -1.67
N ILE A 299 -6.91 14.58 -1.00
CA ILE A 299 -6.29 13.81 0.09
C ILE A 299 -7.31 13.48 1.18
N GLU A 300 -8.11 14.44 1.58
CA GLU A 300 -9.13 14.26 2.62
C GLU A 300 -10.21 13.25 2.21
N GLU A 301 -10.66 13.28 0.97
CA GLU A 301 -11.62 12.31 0.42
C GLU A 301 -11.03 10.91 0.35
N ALA A 302 -9.81 10.78 -0.13
CA ALA A 302 -9.08 9.51 -0.22
C ALA A 302 -8.86 8.89 1.17
N LEU A 303 -8.42 9.69 2.15
CA LEU A 303 -8.23 9.26 3.54
C LEU A 303 -9.55 8.87 4.22
N ALA A 304 -10.61 9.63 3.98
CA ALA A 304 -11.94 9.30 4.51
C ALA A 304 -12.48 8.00 3.90
N ALA A 305 -12.27 7.76 2.59
CA ALA A 305 -12.61 6.51 1.94
C ALA A 305 -11.79 5.34 2.51
N ALA A 306 -10.49 5.52 2.69
CA ALA A 306 -9.58 4.53 3.27
C ALA A 306 -9.99 4.14 4.70
N ASN A 307 -10.31 5.11 5.55
CA ASN A 307 -10.82 4.86 6.90
C ASN A 307 -12.12 4.04 6.90
N ARG A 308 -13.06 4.36 6.00
CA ARG A 308 -14.30 3.58 5.87
C ARG A 308 -14.04 2.15 5.40
N ALA A 309 -13.17 1.97 4.41
CA ALA A 309 -12.82 0.65 3.90
C ALA A 309 -12.11 -0.20 4.96
N ALA A 310 -11.15 0.37 5.70
CA ALA A 310 -10.45 -0.31 6.79
C ALA A 310 -11.41 -0.69 7.95
N ALA A 311 -12.31 0.22 8.33
CA ALA A 311 -13.34 -0.08 9.34
C ALA A 311 -14.27 -1.20 8.88
N ARG A 312 -14.66 -1.20 7.60
CA ARG A 312 -15.47 -2.28 7.03
C ARG A 312 -14.70 -3.60 7.00
N ASN A 313 -13.42 -3.60 6.63
CA ASN A 313 -12.57 -4.79 6.69
C ASN A 313 -12.51 -5.38 8.11
N ALA A 314 -12.43 -4.55 9.14
CA ALA A 314 -12.41 -5.03 10.53
C ALA A 314 -13.67 -5.86 10.92
N THR A 315 -14.78 -5.73 10.18
CA THR A 315 -15.99 -6.53 10.37
C THR A 315 -16.06 -7.79 9.49
N TYR A 316 -14.98 -8.11 8.79
CA TYR A 316 -14.87 -9.26 7.89
C TYR A 316 -13.64 -10.10 8.29
N ARG A 317 -13.62 -11.36 7.92
CA ARG A 317 -12.50 -12.24 8.22
C ARG A 317 -11.85 -12.75 6.94
N GLY A 318 -10.52 -12.57 6.85
CA GLY A 318 -9.71 -13.06 5.74
C GLY A 318 -9.78 -12.23 4.48
N ALA A 319 -8.94 -12.56 3.49
CA ALA A 319 -8.90 -11.89 2.20
C ALA A 319 -9.84 -12.52 1.15
N GLY A 320 -10.33 -13.74 1.41
CA GLY A 320 -11.24 -14.46 0.51
C GLY A 320 -12.59 -13.75 0.38
N GLY A 321 -12.98 -13.34 -0.84
CA GLY A 321 -14.24 -12.62 -1.08
C GLY A 321 -14.28 -11.17 -0.60
N LEU A 322 -13.19 -10.66 0.00
CA LEU A 322 -13.13 -9.32 0.58
C LEU A 322 -13.47 -8.22 -0.44
N ALA A 323 -13.03 -8.34 -1.69
CA ALA A 323 -13.32 -7.36 -2.73
C ALA A 323 -14.84 -7.17 -2.92
N GLY A 324 -15.60 -8.27 -3.06
CA GLY A 324 -17.06 -8.23 -3.15
C GLY A 324 -17.72 -7.66 -1.89
N PHE A 325 -17.23 -8.06 -0.72
CA PHE A 325 -17.70 -7.51 0.55
C PHE A 325 -17.50 -5.99 0.61
N LEU A 326 -16.31 -5.48 0.27
CA LEU A 326 -16.01 -4.05 0.26
C LEU A 326 -16.86 -3.27 -0.75
N ARG A 327 -17.23 -3.86 -1.90
CA ARG A 327 -18.21 -3.31 -2.85
C ARG A 327 -19.65 -3.38 -2.38
N GLY A 328 -19.94 -4.14 -1.33
CA GLY A 328 -21.31 -4.35 -0.84
C GLY A 328 -22.09 -5.46 -1.56
N GLU A 329 -21.38 -6.32 -2.30
CA GLU A 329 -21.98 -7.45 -3.05
C GLU A 329 -22.29 -8.66 -2.17
N LEU A 330 -21.49 -8.84 -1.11
CA LEU A 330 -21.68 -9.93 -0.15
C LEU A 330 -22.47 -9.44 1.05
N VAL A 331 -23.56 -10.15 1.35
CA VAL A 331 -24.28 -10.00 2.61
C VAL A 331 -23.60 -10.98 3.60
N THR A 332 -23.02 -10.44 4.68
CA THR A 332 -22.53 -11.29 5.77
C THR A 332 -23.72 -12.04 6.36
N ALA A 333 -23.64 -13.35 6.35
CA ALA A 333 -24.60 -14.20 7.05
C ALA A 333 -24.39 -14.13 8.56
#